data_fbd4b3f6d5536dbb07e339922d3c3598
#
_entry.id   fbd4b3f6d5536dbb07e339922d3c3598
#
_cell.length_a   1.000
_cell.length_b   1.000
_cell.length_c   1.000
_cell.angle_alpha   90.00
_cell.angle_beta   90.00
_cell.angle_gamma   90.00
#
_symmetry.space_group_name_H-M   'P 1'
#
loop_
_entity.id
_entity.type
_entity.pdbx_description
1 polymer ?
#
loop_
_entity_poly.entity_id
_entity_poly.type
_entity_poly.pdbx_seq_one_letter_code
_entity_poly.pdbx_strand_id
1 'polypeptide(L)'
;MTTTLVTGASSGIGAALAHRFAAEGHALVLVARREERLRALAAAVAKEHGVKTHVVAMDVTEPGAPARLLASCRRRRLDVDILVNNAGVLDQGPFADMTVNDHLAMIDLNVRALTALVALFLPGMRERGSGRILNVASIASFQPVPHLATYAATKAYVLSLTESLAEELRDSGVTI
;
A
#
# COMPACT_ATOMS: atom_id res chain seq x y z
N MET A 1 -13.42 -6.08 15.12
CA MET A 1 -11.94 -6.11 15.15
C MET A 1 -11.45 -5.49 13.84
N THR A 2 -10.74 -4.38 13.90
CA THR A 2 -10.29 -3.65 12.72
C THR A 2 -9.21 -4.43 11.97
N THR A 3 -9.33 -4.53 10.65
CA THR A 3 -8.36 -5.21 9.79
C THR A 3 -7.57 -4.19 8.97
N THR A 4 -6.25 -4.20 9.09
CA THR A 4 -5.35 -3.35 8.32
C THR A 4 -4.57 -4.17 7.30
N LEU A 5 -4.63 -3.80 6.03
CA LEU A 5 -3.81 -4.35 4.96
C LEU A 5 -2.62 -3.43 4.71
N VAL A 6 -1.41 -3.95 4.79
CA VAL A 6 -0.17 -3.19 4.55
C VAL A 6 0.59 -3.80 3.38
N THR A 7 0.76 -3.02 2.31
CA THR A 7 1.63 -3.40 1.18
C THR A 7 3.07 -2.97 1.45
N GLY A 8 4.05 -3.71 0.92
CA GLY A 8 5.46 -3.46 1.21
C GLY A 8 5.86 -3.73 2.67
N ALA A 9 5.10 -4.59 3.37
CA ALA A 9 5.27 -4.83 4.81
C ALA A 9 6.58 -5.52 5.20
N SER A 10 7.36 -6.04 4.25
CA SER A 10 8.55 -6.87 4.56
C SER A 10 9.76 -6.10 5.07
N SER A 11 9.73 -4.77 5.14
CA SER A 11 10.84 -3.93 5.63
C SER A 11 10.44 -2.46 5.77
N GLY A 12 11.31 -1.65 6.38
CA GLY A 12 11.23 -0.19 6.43
C GLY A 12 9.91 0.31 7.03
N ILE A 13 9.35 1.34 6.40
CA ILE A 13 8.11 2.01 6.85
C ILE A 13 6.95 1.03 6.96
N GLY A 14 6.79 0.12 5.98
CA GLY A 14 5.70 -0.87 6.00
C GLY A 14 5.76 -1.81 7.21
N ALA A 15 6.95 -2.28 7.58
CA ALA A 15 7.12 -3.09 8.78
C ALA A 15 6.85 -2.28 10.07
N ALA A 16 7.34 -1.05 10.15
CA ALA A 16 7.08 -0.16 11.28
C ALA A 16 5.57 0.14 11.44
N LEU A 17 4.87 0.41 10.34
CA LEU A 17 3.43 0.60 10.35
C LEU A 17 2.69 -0.66 10.80
N ALA A 18 3.13 -1.86 10.35
CA ALA A 18 2.54 -3.11 10.80
C ALA A 18 2.65 -3.29 12.32
N HIS A 19 3.81 -3.02 12.92
CA HIS A 19 3.97 -3.01 14.37
C HIS A 19 3.05 -2.00 15.05
N ARG A 20 2.95 -0.79 14.51
CA ARG A 20 2.09 0.24 15.08
C ARG A 20 0.61 -0.15 15.07
N PHE A 21 0.09 -0.65 13.95
CA PHE A 21 -1.28 -1.11 13.85
C PHE A 21 -1.56 -2.35 14.74
N ALA A 22 -0.57 -3.25 14.86
CA ALA A 22 -0.67 -4.38 15.79
C ALA A 22 -0.79 -3.93 17.25
N ALA A 23 0.00 -2.93 17.66
CA ALA A 23 -0.07 -2.34 18.99
C ALA A 23 -1.43 -1.70 19.32
N GLU A 24 -2.14 -1.22 18.28
CA GLU A 24 -3.52 -0.72 18.39
C GLU A 24 -4.58 -1.86 18.35
N GLY A 25 -4.15 -3.12 18.32
CA GLY A 25 -5.05 -4.29 18.35
C GLY A 25 -5.65 -4.67 16.99
N HIS A 26 -5.11 -4.19 15.88
CA HIS A 26 -5.62 -4.51 14.54
C HIS A 26 -5.18 -5.89 14.07
N ALA A 27 -6.08 -6.64 13.44
CA ALA A 27 -5.69 -7.76 12.60
C ALA A 27 -4.93 -7.26 11.36
N LEU A 28 -3.91 -7.98 10.94
CA LEU A 28 -3.05 -7.54 9.84
C LEU A 28 -3.12 -8.47 8.63
N VAL A 29 -3.18 -7.87 7.43
CA VAL A 29 -2.88 -8.52 6.16
C VAL A 29 -1.57 -7.94 5.66
N LEU A 30 -0.50 -8.73 5.70
CA LEU A 30 0.86 -8.32 5.37
C LEU A 30 1.20 -8.77 3.95
N VAL A 31 1.44 -7.82 3.05
CA VAL A 31 1.63 -8.07 1.62
C VAL A 31 3.01 -7.60 1.18
N ALA A 32 3.83 -8.49 0.62
CA ALA A 32 5.08 -8.19 -0.07
C ALA A 32 5.59 -9.44 -0.81
N ARG A 33 6.68 -9.31 -1.58
CA ARG A 33 7.30 -10.42 -2.32
C ARG A 33 8.06 -11.41 -1.44
N ARG A 34 8.70 -10.94 -0.37
CA ARG A 34 9.61 -11.73 0.48
C ARG A 34 8.83 -12.43 1.59
N GLU A 35 8.38 -13.65 1.31
CA GLU A 35 7.51 -14.42 2.21
C GLU A 35 8.14 -14.68 3.58
N GLU A 36 9.41 -15.07 3.63
CA GLU A 36 10.11 -15.34 4.88
C GLU A 36 10.11 -14.13 5.82
N ARG A 37 10.37 -12.94 5.28
CA ARG A 37 10.33 -11.69 6.08
C ARG A 37 8.93 -11.36 6.56
N LEU A 38 7.91 -11.61 5.73
CA LEU A 38 6.51 -11.43 6.15
C LEU A 38 6.13 -12.41 7.26
N ARG A 39 6.55 -13.67 7.16
CA ARG A 39 6.31 -14.69 8.21
C ARG A 39 7.01 -14.33 9.52
N ALA A 40 8.25 -13.87 9.46
CA ALA A 40 8.98 -13.40 10.63
C ALA A 40 8.30 -12.20 11.30
N LEU A 41 7.90 -11.19 10.52
CA LEU A 41 7.14 -10.04 11.02
C LEU A 41 5.80 -10.47 11.63
N ALA A 42 5.05 -11.33 10.93
CA ALA A 42 3.77 -11.84 11.41
C ALA A 42 3.89 -12.55 12.76
N ALA A 43 4.91 -13.41 12.91
CA ALA A 43 5.18 -14.10 14.18
C ALA A 43 5.57 -13.11 15.30
N ALA A 44 6.40 -12.12 15.00
CA ALA A 44 6.82 -11.11 15.97
C ALA A 44 5.63 -10.29 16.48
N VAL A 45 4.82 -9.71 15.60
CA VAL A 45 3.67 -8.88 16.01
C VAL A 45 2.58 -9.71 16.67
N ALA A 46 2.35 -10.95 16.24
CA ALA A 46 1.38 -11.83 16.89
C ALA A 46 1.83 -12.21 18.31
N LYS A 47 3.11 -12.47 18.52
CA LYS A 47 3.68 -12.76 19.84
C LYS A 47 3.63 -11.56 20.78
N GLU A 48 3.96 -10.38 20.27
CA GLU A 48 4.06 -9.14 21.06
C GLU A 48 2.68 -8.56 21.41
N HIS A 49 1.74 -8.58 20.47
CA HIS A 49 0.46 -7.87 20.60
C HIS A 49 -0.78 -8.79 20.59
N GLY A 50 -0.62 -10.10 20.41
CA GLY A 50 -1.75 -11.04 20.41
C GLY A 50 -2.71 -10.92 19.23
N VAL A 51 -2.33 -10.21 18.17
CA VAL A 51 -3.20 -9.94 17.02
C VAL A 51 -3.14 -11.04 15.95
N LYS A 52 -4.24 -11.19 15.20
CA LYS A 52 -4.29 -12.09 14.04
C LYS A 52 -3.50 -11.50 12.87
N THR A 53 -2.70 -12.34 12.22
CA THR A 53 -1.89 -11.94 11.05
C THR A 53 -2.15 -12.89 9.88
N HIS A 54 -2.24 -12.31 8.69
CA HIS A 54 -2.38 -13.02 7.43
C HIS A 54 -1.26 -12.60 6.47
N VAL A 55 -0.42 -13.54 6.11
CA VAL A 55 0.68 -13.31 5.14
C VAL A 55 0.18 -13.58 3.74
N VAL A 56 0.46 -12.66 2.82
CA VAL A 56 0.21 -12.79 1.38
C VAL A 56 1.51 -12.45 0.63
N ALA A 57 2.26 -13.48 0.25
CA ALA A 57 3.45 -13.31 -0.59
C ALA A 57 3.00 -13.03 -2.03
N MET A 58 3.20 -11.81 -2.50
CA MET A 58 2.72 -11.35 -3.81
C MET A 58 3.54 -10.16 -4.32
N ASP A 59 3.80 -10.14 -5.61
CA ASP A 59 4.16 -8.91 -6.31
C ASP A 59 2.88 -8.22 -6.79
N VAL A 60 2.60 -7.04 -6.25
CA VAL A 60 1.36 -6.30 -6.57
C VAL A 60 1.39 -5.69 -7.98
N THR A 61 2.54 -5.71 -8.67
CA THR A 61 2.69 -5.21 -10.05
C THR A 61 2.30 -6.27 -11.09
N GLU A 62 2.25 -7.55 -10.72
CA GLU A 62 1.84 -8.61 -11.65
C GLU A 62 0.42 -8.38 -12.20
N PRO A 63 0.17 -8.74 -13.45
CA PRO A 63 -1.17 -8.66 -14.03
C PRO A 63 -2.22 -9.34 -13.16
N GLY A 64 -3.27 -8.59 -12.78
CA GLY A 64 -4.37 -9.08 -11.95
C GLY A 64 -4.04 -9.31 -10.47
N ALA A 65 -2.81 -9.05 -10.00
CA ALA A 65 -2.43 -9.23 -8.60
C ALA A 65 -3.31 -8.46 -7.61
N PRO A 66 -3.64 -7.16 -7.82
CA PRO A 66 -4.54 -6.44 -6.93
C PRO A 66 -5.92 -7.09 -6.79
N ALA A 67 -6.48 -7.60 -7.89
CA ALA A 67 -7.77 -8.31 -7.87
C ALA A 67 -7.67 -9.66 -7.15
N ARG A 68 -6.57 -10.41 -7.35
CA ARG A 68 -6.30 -11.65 -6.59
C ARG A 68 -6.16 -11.38 -5.09
N LEU A 69 -5.55 -10.25 -4.70
CA LEU A 69 -5.43 -9.84 -3.30
C LEU A 69 -6.80 -9.59 -2.67
N LEU A 70 -7.66 -8.79 -3.33
CA LEU A 70 -9.03 -8.55 -2.87
C LEU A 70 -9.80 -9.87 -2.75
N ALA A 71 -9.73 -10.75 -3.78
CA ALA A 71 -10.37 -12.05 -3.75
C ALA A 71 -9.85 -12.94 -2.60
N SER A 72 -8.55 -12.86 -2.27
CA SER A 72 -7.96 -13.56 -1.11
C SER A 72 -8.53 -13.07 0.22
N CYS A 73 -8.70 -11.75 0.38
CA CYS A 73 -9.33 -11.17 1.57
C CYS A 73 -10.79 -11.64 1.68
N ARG A 74 -11.56 -11.57 0.60
CA ARG A 74 -12.97 -12.01 0.57
C ARG A 74 -13.14 -13.49 0.91
N ARG A 75 -12.31 -14.39 0.34
CA ARG A 75 -12.35 -15.83 0.69
C ARG A 75 -12.08 -16.10 2.18
N ARG A 76 -11.29 -15.26 2.82
CA ARG A 76 -10.99 -15.33 4.25
C ARG A 76 -12.00 -14.59 5.13
N ARG A 77 -13.02 -13.97 4.53
CA ARG A 77 -14.01 -13.12 5.22
C ARG A 77 -13.33 -11.99 6.01
N LEU A 78 -12.31 -11.39 5.38
CA LEU A 78 -11.60 -10.24 5.94
C LEU A 78 -12.11 -8.97 5.25
N ASP A 79 -12.88 -8.19 5.96
CA ASP A 79 -13.19 -6.83 5.57
C ASP A 79 -11.97 -5.96 5.92
N VAL A 80 -11.36 -5.38 4.89
CA VAL A 80 -10.23 -4.48 5.07
C VAL A 80 -10.78 -3.09 5.44
N ASP A 81 -10.55 -2.69 6.68
CA ASP A 81 -10.98 -1.39 7.20
C ASP A 81 -9.95 -0.29 6.90
N ILE A 82 -8.66 -0.66 6.89
CA ILE A 82 -7.56 0.26 6.59
C ILE A 82 -6.69 -0.35 5.50
N LEU A 83 -6.57 0.36 4.38
CA LEU A 83 -5.64 0.04 3.30
C LEU A 83 -4.41 0.93 3.38
N VAL A 84 -3.23 0.34 3.60
CA VAL A 84 -1.95 1.05 3.60
C VAL A 84 -1.18 0.73 2.32
N ASN A 85 -1.22 1.64 1.37
CA ASN A 85 -0.43 1.63 0.14
C ASN A 85 0.97 2.18 0.42
N ASN A 86 1.84 1.32 0.96
CA ASN A 86 3.22 1.66 1.29
C ASN A 86 4.23 1.04 0.32
N ALA A 87 3.89 -0.03 -0.39
CA ALA A 87 4.77 -0.60 -1.40
C ALA A 87 5.22 0.48 -2.40
N GLY A 88 6.52 0.62 -2.56
CA GLY A 88 7.10 1.61 -3.45
C GLY A 88 8.57 1.30 -3.71
N VAL A 89 9.07 1.80 -4.82
CA VAL A 89 10.47 1.71 -5.21
C VAL A 89 10.95 3.09 -5.63
N LEU A 90 12.19 3.36 -5.29
CA LEU A 90 12.96 4.53 -5.73
C LEU A 90 14.19 4.03 -6.45
N ASP A 91 14.39 4.52 -7.65
CA ASP A 91 15.65 4.44 -8.35
C ASP A 91 16.11 5.84 -8.72
N GLN A 92 17.43 6.08 -8.73
CA GLN A 92 18.00 7.40 -8.92
C GLN A 92 19.16 7.39 -9.90
N GLY A 93 19.26 8.43 -10.69
CA GLY A 93 20.34 8.64 -11.66
C GLY A 93 19.93 9.70 -12.68
N PRO A 94 20.87 10.12 -13.56
CA PRO A 94 20.52 10.91 -14.72
C PRO A 94 19.49 10.16 -15.57
N PHE A 95 18.42 10.83 -15.97
CA PHE A 95 17.30 10.19 -16.66
C PHE A 95 17.71 9.38 -17.88
N ALA A 96 18.65 9.91 -18.65
CA ALA A 96 19.15 9.28 -19.89
C ALA A 96 20.04 8.02 -19.64
N ASP A 97 20.57 7.86 -18.42
CA ASP A 97 21.46 6.75 -18.07
C ASP A 97 20.71 5.58 -17.43
N MET A 98 19.47 5.80 -17.03
CA MET A 98 18.58 4.75 -16.50
C MET A 98 17.92 3.98 -17.64
N THR A 99 17.64 2.70 -17.42
CA THR A 99 16.93 1.91 -18.42
C THR A 99 15.44 2.25 -18.48
N VAL A 100 14.81 2.01 -19.63
CA VAL A 100 13.35 2.13 -19.75
C VAL A 100 12.63 1.27 -18.70
N ASN A 101 13.15 0.08 -18.41
CA ASN A 101 12.56 -0.83 -17.43
C ASN A 101 12.61 -0.26 -16.01
N ASP A 102 13.67 0.45 -15.62
CA ASP A 102 13.76 1.09 -14.30
C ASP A 102 12.67 2.16 -14.15
N HIS A 103 12.48 2.98 -15.17
CA HIS A 103 11.40 3.98 -15.18
C HIS A 103 10.01 3.34 -15.09
N LEU A 104 9.76 2.32 -15.93
CA LEU A 104 8.46 1.65 -15.96
C LEU A 104 8.16 0.88 -14.66
N ALA A 105 9.18 0.25 -14.06
CA ALA A 105 9.01 -0.45 -12.77
C ALA A 105 8.58 0.51 -11.64
N MET A 106 9.12 1.74 -11.60
CA MET A 106 8.66 2.77 -10.67
C MET A 106 7.21 3.16 -10.92
N ILE A 107 6.82 3.36 -12.17
CA ILE A 107 5.43 3.70 -12.54
C ILE A 107 4.49 2.55 -12.19
N ASP A 108 4.87 1.32 -12.51
CA ASP A 108 4.05 0.14 -12.26
C ASP A 108 3.77 -0.06 -10.77
N LEU A 109 4.78 0.10 -9.91
CA LEU A 109 4.58 -0.10 -8.47
C LEU A 109 3.96 1.13 -7.80
N ASN A 110 4.55 2.32 -8.02
CA ASN A 110 4.17 3.51 -7.28
C ASN A 110 2.85 4.14 -7.76
N VAL A 111 2.46 3.90 -9.02
CA VAL A 111 1.26 4.49 -9.64
C VAL A 111 0.22 3.41 -9.93
N ARG A 112 0.51 2.51 -10.88
CA ARG A 112 -0.50 1.57 -11.40
C ARG A 112 -1.02 0.60 -10.33
N ALA A 113 -0.12 -0.03 -9.56
CA ALA A 113 -0.52 -0.95 -8.51
C ALA A 113 -1.29 -0.24 -7.38
N LEU A 114 -0.81 0.93 -6.93
CA LEU A 114 -1.48 1.74 -5.92
C LEU A 114 -2.89 2.13 -6.38
N THR A 115 -3.03 2.68 -7.60
CA THR A 115 -4.33 3.08 -8.15
C THR A 115 -5.28 1.89 -8.24
N ALA A 116 -4.81 0.74 -8.70
CA ALA A 116 -5.62 -0.47 -8.77
C ALA A 116 -6.09 -0.95 -7.39
N LEU A 117 -5.22 -0.89 -6.37
CA LEU A 117 -5.61 -1.24 -5.00
C LEU A 117 -6.66 -0.29 -4.46
N VAL A 118 -6.48 1.02 -4.60
CA VAL A 118 -7.51 2.01 -4.20
C VAL A 118 -8.83 1.72 -4.90
N ALA A 119 -8.83 1.59 -6.23
CA ALA A 119 -10.03 1.36 -7.03
C ALA A 119 -10.78 0.07 -6.66
N LEU A 120 -10.07 -0.97 -6.22
CA LEU A 120 -10.65 -2.25 -5.86
C LEU A 120 -11.16 -2.32 -4.42
N PHE A 121 -10.51 -1.66 -3.47
CA PHE A 121 -10.91 -1.72 -2.05
C PHE A 121 -11.90 -0.62 -1.65
N LEU A 122 -11.82 0.55 -2.26
CA LEU A 122 -12.67 1.70 -1.96
C LEU A 122 -14.18 1.42 -2.09
N PRO A 123 -14.69 0.72 -3.14
CA PRO A 123 -16.13 0.48 -3.24
C PRO A 123 -16.71 -0.23 -2.02
N GLY A 124 -16.05 -1.28 -1.52
CA GLY A 124 -16.52 -1.98 -0.32
C GLY A 124 -16.45 -1.15 0.96
N MET A 125 -15.48 -0.23 1.08
CA MET A 125 -15.43 0.73 2.18
C MET A 125 -16.60 1.71 2.10
N ARG A 126 -16.91 2.22 0.91
CA ARG A 126 -18.06 3.12 0.67
C ARG A 126 -19.40 2.44 0.97
N GLU A 127 -19.58 1.19 0.55
CA GLU A 127 -20.80 0.40 0.85
C GLU A 127 -21.03 0.26 2.37
N ARG A 128 -19.96 0.11 3.15
CA ARG A 128 -20.03 0.03 4.61
C ARG A 128 -20.14 1.42 5.29
N GLY A 129 -19.98 2.51 4.56
CA GLY A 129 -19.90 3.86 5.12
C GLY A 129 -18.71 4.04 6.08
N SER A 130 -17.66 3.22 5.95
CA SER A 130 -16.51 3.23 6.86
C SER A 130 -15.28 2.65 6.18
N GLY A 131 -14.14 3.32 6.32
CA GLY A 131 -12.85 2.86 5.83
C GLY A 131 -11.78 3.95 5.90
N ARG A 132 -10.53 3.53 5.82
CA ARG A 132 -9.40 4.46 5.75
C ARG A 132 -8.39 3.98 4.72
N ILE A 133 -7.85 4.92 3.96
CA ILE A 133 -6.77 4.64 3.01
C ILE A 133 -5.58 5.51 3.40
N LEU A 134 -4.40 4.92 3.51
CA LEU A 134 -3.15 5.62 3.72
C LEU A 134 -2.24 5.37 2.52
N ASN A 135 -2.01 6.39 1.72
CA ASN A 135 -1.06 6.37 0.61
C ASN A 135 0.28 7.00 1.04
N VAL A 136 1.36 6.24 0.98
CA VAL A 136 2.68 6.75 1.34
C VAL A 136 3.27 7.53 0.16
N ALA A 137 3.18 8.84 0.25
CA ALA A 137 3.78 9.79 -0.69
C ALA A 137 5.28 10.05 -0.37
N SER A 138 5.78 11.22 -0.67
CA SER A 138 7.17 11.64 -0.41
C SER A 138 7.26 13.16 -0.36
N ILE A 139 8.31 13.70 0.27
CA ILE A 139 8.66 15.12 0.11
C ILE A 139 8.94 15.47 -1.37
N ALA A 140 9.38 14.50 -2.17
CA ALA A 140 9.55 14.65 -3.61
C ALA A 140 8.24 14.87 -4.38
N SER A 141 7.07 14.73 -3.73
CA SER A 141 5.77 15.03 -4.34
C SER A 141 5.54 16.52 -4.58
N PHE A 142 6.24 17.38 -3.86
CA PHE A 142 5.97 18.83 -3.82
C PHE A 142 6.89 19.65 -4.72
N GLN A 143 7.88 19.01 -5.34
CA GLN A 143 8.86 19.75 -6.15
C GLN A 143 9.58 18.84 -7.17
N PRO A 144 10.04 19.39 -8.30
CA PRO A 144 10.96 18.68 -9.18
C PRO A 144 12.27 18.34 -8.44
N VAL A 145 12.76 17.11 -8.64
CA VAL A 145 14.03 16.65 -8.02
C VAL A 145 14.93 16.11 -9.12
N PRO A 146 16.02 16.80 -9.48
CA PRO A 146 17.03 16.25 -10.41
C PRO A 146 17.52 14.87 -9.97
N HIS A 147 17.79 14.01 -10.93
CA HIS A 147 18.16 12.60 -10.73
C HIS A 147 17.08 11.69 -10.10
N LEU A 148 15.91 12.23 -9.75
CA LEU A 148 14.74 11.51 -9.25
C LEU A 148 13.48 11.80 -10.09
N ALA A 149 13.63 12.20 -11.35
CA ALA A 149 12.52 12.72 -12.16
C ALA A 149 11.31 11.79 -12.17
N THR A 150 11.49 10.52 -12.52
CA THR A 150 10.39 9.55 -12.56
C THR A 150 9.82 9.27 -11.16
N TYR A 151 10.69 9.09 -10.15
CA TYR A 151 10.23 8.88 -8.77
C TYR A 151 9.39 10.06 -8.26
N ALA A 152 9.91 11.29 -8.40
CA ALA A 152 9.20 12.50 -7.98
C ALA A 152 7.84 12.63 -8.68
N ALA A 153 7.79 12.39 -10.00
CA ALA A 153 6.55 12.39 -10.75
C ALA A 153 5.55 11.33 -10.26
N THR A 154 6.01 10.10 -9.94
CA THR A 154 5.12 9.08 -9.36
C THR A 154 4.56 9.50 -8.01
N LYS A 155 5.35 10.17 -7.18
CA LYS A 155 4.91 10.62 -5.86
C LYS A 155 4.03 11.87 -5.92
N ALA A 156 4.23 12.76 -6.90
CA ALA A 156 3.32 13.85 -7.21
C ALA A 156 1.94 13.31 -7.68
N TYR A 157 1.93 12.26 -8.50
CA TYR A 157 0.70 11.55 -8.85
C TYR A 157 -0.05 11.05 -7.60
N VAL A 158 0.65 10.37 -6.68
CA VAL A 158 0.05 9.83 -5.45
C VAL A 158 -0.56 10.95 -4.60
N LEU A 159 0.14 12.08 -4.45
CA LEU A 159 -0.36 13.24 -3.71
C LEU A 159 -1.64 13.78 -4.35
N SER A 160 -1.59 14.10 -5.64
CA SER A 160 -2.74 14.67 -6.38
C SER A 160 -3.95 13.73 -6.38
N LEU A 161 -3.74 12.42 -6.58
CA LEU A 161 -4.79 11.41 -6.49
C LEU A 161 -5.43 11.39 -5.09
N THR A 162 -4.61 11.42 -4.05
CA THR A 162 -5.06 11.35 -2.65
C THR A 162 -5.88 12.58 -2.27
N GLU A 163 -5.41 13.78 -2.60
CA GLU A 163 -6.13 15.04 -2.33
C GLU A 163 -7.47 15.12 -3.07
N SER A 164 -7.49 14.71 -4.36
CA SER A 164 -8.72 14.67 -5.14
C SER A 164 -9.74 13.69 -4.55
N LEU A 165 -9.32 12.48 -4.20
CA LEU A 165 -10.19 11.49 -3.59
C LEU A 165 -10.64 11.90 -2.18
N ALA A 166 -9.81 12.60 -1.41
CA ALA A 166 -10.22 13.10 -0.09
C ALA A 166 -11.44 14.03 -0.20
N GLU A 167 -11.49 14.87 -1.23
CA GLU A 167 -12.64 15.74 -1.50
C GLU A 167 -13.87 14.94 -1.98
N GLU A 168 -13.69 14.00 -2.92
CA GLU A 168 -14.77 13.14 -3.41
C GLU A 168 -15.41 12.27 -2.32
N LEU A 169 -14.65 11.94 -1.27
CA LEU A 169 -15.07 11.05 -0.19
C LEU A 169 -15.59 11.76 1.06
N ARG A 170 -15.65 13.09 1.07
CA ARG A 170 -15.98 13.94 2.23
C ARG A 170 -17.18 13.44 3.04
N ASP A 171 -18.26 13.02 2.38
CA ASP A 171 -19.51 12.61 3.01
C ASP A 171 -19.75 11.09 2.97
N SER A 172 -18.73 10.31 2.61
CA SER A 172 -18.87 8.88 2.39
C SER A 172 -18.60 8.00 3.64
N GLY A 173 -18.11 8.60 4.73
CA GLY A 173 -17.60 7.88 5.90
C GLY A 173 -16.23 7.20 5.67
N VAL A 174 -15.61 7.40 4.50
CA VAL A 174 -14.27 6.92 4.17
C VAL A 174 -13.28 8.09 4.16
N THR A 175 -12.10 7.91 4.74
CA THR A 175 -11.00 8.90 4.71
C THR A 175 -9.80 8.36 3.93
N ILE A 176 -9.07 9.25 3.26
CA ILE A 176 -7.85 8.91 2.53
C ILE A 176 -6.74 9.90 2.86
#